data_78c98d5ff747c736df7886bbd95e5a6a
#
_entry.id   78c98d5ff747c736df7886bbd95e5a6a
#
_cell.length_a   1.000
_cell.length_b   1.000
_cell.length_c   1.000
_cell.angle_alpha   90.00
_cell.angle_beta   90.00
_cell.angle_gamma   90.00
#
_symmetry.space_group_name_H-M   'P 1'
#
loop_
_entity.id
_entity.type
_entity.pdbx_description
1 polymer ?
#
loop_
_entity_poly.entity_id
_entity_poly.type
_entity_poly.pdbx_seq_one_letter_code
_entity_poly.pdbx_strand_id
1 'polypeptide(L)'
;NFTNTMSEINDKIEISGTKTWIDGGKTHNNATEITLVLTRTSTKPGSVEETVVATPTWDGNTYTFNDLAKYDTEGYLYEYKVVENAIDGYTTVQDGRNFINTISDINEKINVIGTKTWIDGGREHDNTTEITLVLTRTSTKPGSVEETVEVTPTWNGSTYTFSNLTKYDAEGYLYTYKVAENPIDGYTTKVNG
;
A
#
# COMPACT_ATOMS: atom_id res chain seq x y z
N ASN A 1 34.35 9.29 51.40
CA ASN A 1 34.07 9.40 49.98
C ASN A 1 32.60 9.78 49.83
N PHE A 2 32.31 10.76 48.96
CA PHE A 2 30.95 11.21 48.64
C PHE A 2 30.71 10.96 47.14
N THR A 3 29.53 10.45 46.79
CA THR A 3 29.09 10.32 45.42
C THR A 3 27.77 11.07 45.29
N ASN A 4 27.68 11.98 44.34
CA ASN A 4 26.44 12.67 43.99
C ASN A 4 25.86 12.02 42.73
N THR A 5 24.61 11.59 42.79
CA THR A 5 23.89 11.03 41.67
C THR A 5 22.75 11.97 41.30
N MET A 6 22.48 12.11 40.00
CA MET A 6 21.37 12.89 39.49
C MET A 6 20.03 12.30 40.01
N SER A 7 19.13 13.16 40.51
CA SER A 7 17.85 12.71 41.07
C SER A 7 16.96 12.00 40.07
N GLU A 8 17.06 12.41 38.80
CA GLU A 8 16.24 11.88 37.68
C GLU A 8 16.85 10.65 36.99
N ILE A 9 17.94 10.06 37.54
CA ILE A 9 18.66 8.92 36.91
C ILE A 9 17.75 7.72 36.62
N ASN A 10 16.67 7.57 37.41
CA ASN A 10 15.70 6.49 37.28
C ASN A 10 14.44 6.88 36.48
N ASP A 11 14.42 8.07 35.87
CA ASP A 11 13.29 8.48 35.04
C ASP A 11 13.03 7.49 33.92
N LYS A 12 11.76 7.32 33.62
CA LYS A 12 11.29 6.49 32.53
C LYS A 12 10.67 7.35 31.43
N ILE A 13 10.74 6.83 30.22
CA ILE A 13 10.12 7.43 29.04
C ILE A 13 9.31 6.38 28.27
N GLU A 14 8.48 6.88 27.36
CA GLU A 14 7.75 6.07 26.40
C GLU A 14 8.23 6.39 24.99
N ILE A 15 8.23 5.39 24.14
CA ILE A 15 8.53 5.51 22.71
C ILE A 15 7.34 4.97 21.93
N SER A 16 6.71 5.83 21.14
CA SER A 16 5.53 5.46 20.34
C SER A 16 5.72 5.83 18.86
N GLY A 17 4.91 5.21 18.04
CA GLY A 17 4.79 5.47 16.62
C GLY A 17 3.52 4.85 16.05
N THR A 18 3.29 5.01 14.76
CA THR A 18 2.08 4.54 14.09
C THR A 18 2.38 3.54 12.98
N LYS A 19 1.40 2.69 12.71
CA LYS A 19 1.36 1.75 11.60
C LYS A 19 0.27 2.12 10.61
N THR A 20 0.60 2.12 9.32
CA THR A 20 -0.35 2.29 8.23
C THR A 20 -0.20 1.15 7.24
N TRP A 21 -1.33 0.63 6.74
CA TRP A 21 -1.39 -0.37 5.69
C TRP A 21 -2.02 0.23 4.43
N ILE A 22 -1.42 -0.04 3.27
CA ILE A 22 -1.93 0.34 1.94
C ILE A 22 -2.10 -0.96 1.14
N ASP A 23 -3.29 -1.58 1.26
CA ASP A 23 -3.55 -2.94 0.78
C ASP A 23 -5.02 -3.22 0.46
N GLY A 24 -5.79 -2.16 0.21
CA GLY A 24 -7.22 -2.26 -0.10
C GLY A 24 -8.09 -2.50 1.12
N GLY A 25 -7.68 -2.03 2.29
CA GLY A 25 -8.47 -2.07 3.51
C GLY A 25 -8.60 -3.44 4.15
N LYS A 26 -7.59 -4.30 3.97
CA LYS A 26 -7.54 -5.58 4.70
C LYS A 26 -7.49 -5.33 6.21
N THR A 27 -8.04 -6.26 6.96
CA THR A 27 -8.00 -6.21 8.42
C THR A 27 -6.71 -6.82 8.92
N HIS A 28 -5.99 -6.10 9.79
CA HIS A 28 -4.74 -6.53 10.38
C HIS A 28 -4.82 -6.60 11.91
N ASN A 29 -4.09 -7.54 12.48
CA ASN A 29 -3.79 -7.58 13.90
C ASN A 29 -2.31 -7.21 14.10
N ASN A 30 -2.04 -5.92 14.28
CA ASN A 30 -0.68 -5.39 14.41
C ASN A 30 0.14 -6.08 15.50
N ALA A 31 -0.50 -6.49 16.61
CA ALA A 31 0.20 -7.13 17.73
C ALA A 31 0.75 -8.53 17.39
N THR A 32 0.17 -9.22 16.41
CA THR A 32 0.58 -10.56 16.00
C THR A 32 1.31 -10.61 14.65
N GLU A 33 1.06 -9.65 13.78
CA GLU A 33 1.61 -9.61 12.42
C GLU A 33 2.92 -8.82 12.34
N ILE A 34 3.13 -7.86 13.27
CA ILE A 34 4.27 -6.95 13.23
C ILE A 34 5.27 -7.32 14.33
N THR A 35 6.54 -7.43 13.93
CA THR A 35 7.66 -7.51 14.86
C THR A 35 8.45 -6.21 14.81
N LEU A 36 8.46 -5.48 15.93
CA LEU A 36 9.26 -4.29 16.11
C LEU A 36 10.49 -4.60 16.94
N VAL A 37 11.65 -4.16 16.48
CA VAL A 37 12.93 -4.24 17.20
C VAL A 37 13.24 -2.86 17.76
N LEU A 38 13.39 -2.77 19.07
CA LEU A 38 13.80 -1.56 19.77
C LEU A 38 15.30 -1.64 20.07
N THR A 39 16.03 -0.61 19.67
CA THR A 39 17.44 -0.45 20.04
C THR A 39 17.62 0.87 20.79
N ARG A 40 18.72 0.99 21.53
CA ARG A 40 19.13 2.23 22.18
C ARG A 40 20.64 2.41 22.12
N THR A 41 21.08 3.64 22.19
CA THR A 41 22.49 4.01 22.28
C THR A 41 22.62 5.08 23.35
N SER A 42 23.53 4.92 24.31
CA SER A 42 23.85 6.02 25.24
C SER A 42 24.61 7.13 24.51
N THR A 43 24.33 8.37 24.89
CA THR A 43 25.09 9.54 24.38
C THR A 43 26.50 9.63 24.95
N LYS A 44 26.91 8.70 25.81
CA LYS A 44 28.28 8.57 26.30
C LYS A 44 29.24 8.31 25.14
N PRO A 45 30.36 9.06 25.03
CA PRO A 45 31.36 8.82 24.00
C PRO A 45 31.87 7.37 23.97
N GLY A 46 31.82 6.71 22.80
CA GLY A 46 32.25 5.34 22.60
C GLY A 46 31.18 4.28 22.89
N SER A 47 29.95 4.68 23.21
CA SER A 47 28.81 3.74 23.36
C SER A 47 28.46 3.08 22.04
N VAL A 48 27.97 1.85 22.14
CA VAL A 48 27.48 1.07 21.00
C VAL A 48 25.97 0.87 21.11
N GLU A 49 25.31 0.69 19.97
CA GLU A 49 23.88 0.37 19.93
C GLU A 49 23.63 -1.00 20.55
N GLU A 50 22.60 -1.12 21.38
CA GLU A 50 22.17 -2.36 22.01
C GLU A 50 20.69 -2.61 21.81
N THR A 51 20.30 -3.88 21.68
CA THR A 51 18.89 -4.27 21.58
C THR A 51 18.23 -4.21 22.95
N VAL A 52 17.05 -3.63 22.99
CA VAL A 52 16.21 -3.56 24.20
C VAL A 52 15.15 -4.64 24.12
N VAL A 53 15.15 -5.54 25.11
CA VAL A 53 14.10 -6.57 25.22
C VAL A 53 12.86 -5.92 25.82
N ALA A 54 11.96 -5.50 24.97
CA ALA A 54 10.66 -4.90 25.33
C ALA A 54 9.61 -5.27 24.30
N THR A 55 8.38 -5.46 24.74
CA THR A 55 7.24 -5.73 23.86
C THR A 55 6.36 -4.48 23.84
N PRO A 56 6.01 -3.95 22.67
CA PRO A 56 5.12 -2.80 22.59
C PRO A 56 3.69 -3.18 22.95
N THR A 57 2.95 -2.26 23.51
CA THR A 57 1.48 -2.29 23.56
C THR A 57 0.93 -1.67 22.30
N TRP A 58 -0.23 -2.15 21.83
CA TRP A 58 -0.93 -1.61 20.66
C TRP A 58 -2.29 -1.06 21.06
N ASP A 59 -2.59 0.15 20.57
CA ASP A 59 -3.92 0.74 20.58
C ASP A 59 -4.28 1.13 19.14
N GLY A 60 -5.10 0.29 18.50
CA GLY A 60 -5.38 0.38 17.06
C GLY A 60 -4.09 0.32 16.23
N ASN A 61 -3.77 1.43 15.59
CA ASN A 61 -2.58 1.55 14.76
C ASN A 61 -1.38 2.21 15.47
N THR A 62 -1.49 2.49 16.76
CA THR A 62 -0.42 3.11 17.55
C THR A 62 0.26 2.05 18.42
N TYR A 63 1.56 1.96 18.34
CA TYR A 63 2.36 1.15 19.26
C TYR A 63 3.07 2.04 20.27
N THR A 64 3.29 1.51 21.47
CA THR A 64 4.01 2.18 22.54
C THR A 64 4.89 1.20 23.29
N PHE A 65 6.17 1.49 23.40
CA PHE A 65 7.09 0.87 24.33
C PHE A 65 7.12 1.70 25.60
N ASN A 66 6.75 1.11 26.71
CA ASN A 66 6.64 1.80 28.01
C ASN A 66 7.84 1.47 28.92
N ASP A 67 7.98 2.23 29.99
CA ASP A 67 8.92 2.00 31.10
C ASP A 67 10.41 1.95 30.68
N LEU A 68 10.76 2.63 29.59
CA LEU A 68 12.12 2.69 29.08
C LEU A 68 12.99 3.59 29.93
N ALA A 69 14.24 3.18 30.19
CA ALA A 69 15.19 4.02 30.93
C ALA A 69 15.53 5.28 30.13
N LYS A 70 15.43 6.46 30.73
CA LYS A 70 15.81 7.73 30.09
C LYS A 70 17.32 7.91 30.05
N TYR A 71 18.00 7.46 31.08
CA TYR A 71 19.44 7.62 31.25
C TYR A 71 20.13 6.26 31.47
N ASP A 72 21.42 6.19 31.17
CA ASP A 72 22.27 5.10 31.61
C ASP A 72 22.68 5.28 33.10
N THR A 73 23.41 4.31 33.62
CA THR A 73 23.84 4.33 35.03
C THR A 73 24.82 5.44 35.38
N GLU A 74 25.38 6.11 34.40
CA GLU A 74 26.29 7.24 34.56
C GLU A 74 25.62 8.61 34.29
N GLY A 75 24.29 8.59 33.92
CA GLY A 75 23.50 9.81 33.70
C GLY A 75 23.51 10.32 32.26
N TYR A 76 24.05 9.59 31.30
CA TYR A 76 23.95 9.93 29.89
C TYR A 76 22.60 9.53 29.34
N LEU A 77 22.00 10.34 28.46
CA LEU A 77 20.73 10.07 27.79
C LEU A 77 20.85 8.83 26.90
N TYR A 78 19.76 8.05 26.83
CA TYR A 78 19.57 7.06 25.79
C TYR A 78 18.83 7.65 24.59
N GLU A 79 19.34 7.38 23.40
CA GLU A 79 18.67 7.58 22.12
C GLU A 79 18.08 6.24 21.68
N TYR A 80 16.77 6.23 21.39
CA TYR A 80 16.03 5.03 21.02
C TYR A 80 15.68 5.03 19.54
N LYS A 81 15.80 3.85 18.91
CA LYS A 81 15.42 3.62 17.53
C LYS A 81 14.51 2.39 17.47
N VAL A 82 13.46 2.47 16.65
CA VAL A 82 12.56 1.36 16.36
C VAL A 82 12.73 0.98 14.89
N VAL A 83 12.76 -0.32 14.62
CA VAL A 83 12.81 -0.88 13.26
C VAL A 83 11.73 -1.94 13.15
N GLU A 84 11.01 -1.98 12.04
CA GLU A 84 10.07 -3.05 11.72
C GLU A 84 10.78 -4.14 10.92
N ASN A 85 10.55 -5.41 11.27
CA ASN A 85 11.00 -6.53 10.46
C ASN A 85 10.19 -6.60 9.16
N ALA A 86 10.85 -7.05 8.09
CA ALA A 86 10.19 -7.22 6.80
C ALA A 86 8.97 -8.15 6.90
N ILE A 87 7.88 -7.76 6.23
CA ILE A 87 6.65 -8.53 6.13
C ILE A 87 6.50 -9.00 4.68
N ASP A 88 6.29 -10.29 4.50
CA ASP A 88 6.17 -10.88 3.16
C ASP A 88 4.97 -10.31 2.39
N GLY A 89 5.19 -9.98 1.12
CA GLY A 89 4.18 -9.35 0.25
C GLY A 89 4.03 -7.83 0.44
N TYR A 90 4.83 -7.20 1.29
CA TYR A 90 4.80 -5.76 1.52
C TYR A 90 6.16 -5.10 1.36
N THR A 91 6.13 -3.83 0.98
CA THR A 91 7.27 -2.91 1.07
C THR A 91 7.02 -1.95 2.22
N THR A 92 8.01 -1.76 3.09
CA THR A 92 7.92 -0.86 4.25
C THR A 92 8.65 0.45 3.99
N VAL A 93 7.98 1.57 4.25
CA VAL A 93 8.58 2.89 4.36
C VAL A 93 8.54 3.33 5.81
N GLN A 94 9.68 3.76 6.35
CA GLN A 94 9.81 4.31 7.68
C GLN A 94 9.97 5.83 7.62
N ASP A 95 9.13 6.54 8.36
CA ASP A 95 9.23 7.99 8.60
C ASP A 95 9.32 8.25 10.11
N GLY A 96 10.53 8.50 10.57
CA GLY A 96 10.83 8.59 11.99
C GLY A 96 10.53 7.27 12.72
N ARG A 97 9.43 7.25 13.49
CA ARG A 97 8.93 6.07 14.20
C ARG A 97 7.64 5.51 13.61
N ASN A 98 7.21 6.05 12.46
CA ASN A 98 6.01 5.60 11.78
C ASN A 98 6.38 4.64 10.66
N PHE A 99 5.57 3.60 10.46
CA PHE A 99 5.77 2.59 9.42
C PHE A 99 4.55 2.55 8.49
N ILE A 100 4.83 2.55 7.19
CA ILE A 100 3.82 2.40 6.13
C ILE A 100 4.16 1.15 5.34
N ASN A 101 3.27 0.15 5.37
CA ASN A 101 3.39 -1.05 4.56
C ASN A 101 2.42 -0.97 3.38
N THR A 102 2.99 -1.07 2.19
CA THR A 102 2.25 -1.08 0.93
C THR A 102 2.40 -2.45 0.28
N ILE A 103 1.33 -3.01 -0.30
CA ILE A 103 1.43 -4.25 -1.08
C ILE A 103 2.51 -4.10 -2.16
N SER A 104 3.35 -5.13 -2.30
CA SER A 104 4.53 -5.06 -3.18
C SER A 104 4.15 -4.92 -4.67
N ASP A 105 2.96 -5.37 -5.07
CA ASP A 105 2.45 -5.33 -6.44
C ASP A 105 1.55 -4.12 -6.74
N ILE A 106 1.55 -3.08 -5.88
CA ILE A 106 0.71 -1.87 -6.03
C ILE A 106 0.79 -1.23 -7.43
N ASN A 107 1.94 -1.35 -8.08
CA ASN A 107 2.19 -0.78 -9.41
C ASN A 107 1.96 -1.78 -10.56
N GLU A 108 1.41 -2.96 -10.28
CA GLU A 108 1.11 -3.96 -11.31
C GLU A 108 0.16 -3.39 -12.36
N LYS A 109 0.41 -3.77 -13.61
CA LYS A 109 -0.41 -3.38 -14.74
C LYS A 109 -1.12 -4.60 -15.33
N ILE A 110 -2.33 -4.36 -15.81
CA ILE A 110 -3.15 -5.39 -16.46
C ILE A 110 -3.59 -4.94 -17.85
N ASN A 111 -4.08 -5.88 -18.63
CA ASN A 111 -4.72 -5.62 -19.91
C ASN A 111 -6.19 -6.05 -19.84
N VAL A 112 -7.06 -5.27 -20.50
CA VAL A 112 -8.45 -5.66 -20.76
C VAL A 112 -8.58 -6.01 -22.23
N ILE A 113 -9.00 -7.24 -22.51
CA ILE A 113 -9.04 -7.80 -23.85
C ILE A 113 -10.46 -8.28 -24.13
N GLY A 114 -10.91 -8.05 -25.35
CA GLY A 114 -12.18 -8.56 -25.82
C GLY A 114 -12.21 -8.73 -27.34
N THR A 115 -13.33 -9.21 -27.85
CA THR A 115 -13.51 -9.45 -29.28
C THR A 115 -14.75 -8.77 -29.82
N LYS A 116 -14.71 -8.34 -31.07
CA LYS A 116 -15.84 -7.85 -31.85
C LYS A 116 -16.24 -8.89 -32.87
N THR A 117 -17.53 -9.14 -32.95
CA THR A 117 -18.11 -10.00 -34.00
C THR A 117 -19.18 -9.21 -34.74
N TRP A 118 -19.16 -9.28 -36.06
CA TRP A 118 -20.18 -8.74 -36.94
C TRP A 118 -21.06 -9.88 -37.47
N ILE A 119 -22.36 -9.65 -37.49
CA ILE A 119 -23.35 -10.61 -38.06
C ILE A 119 -24.15 -9.84 -39.11
N ASP A 120 -23.65 -9.81 -40.36
CA ASP A 120 -24.16 -8.98 -41.41
C ASP A 120 -23.96 -9.54 -42.83
N GLY A 121 -23.80 -10.87 -42.93
CA GLY A 121 -23.61 -11.57 -44.20
C GLY A 121 -22.17 -11.51 -44.71
N GLY A 122 -21.19 -11.25 -43.86
CA GLY A 122 -19.77 -11.30 -44.20
C GLY A 122 -19.23 -10.04 -44.86
N ARG A 123 -19.80 -8.87 -44.56
CA ARG A 123 -19.25 -7.58 -44.98
C ARG A 123 -17.86 -7.37 -44.34
N GLU A 124 -16.99 -6.69 -45.05
CA GLU A 124 -15.69 -6.31 -44.53
C GLU A 124 -15.82 -5.06 -43.66
N HIS A 125 -15.15 -5.07 -42.53
CA HIS A 125 -15.12 -3.98 -41.54
C HIS A 125 -13.71 -3.62 -41.12
N ASP A 126 -13.47 -2.34 -40.92
CA ASP A 126 -12.28 -1.83 -40.23
C ASP A 126 -12.65 -1.39 -38.83
N ASN A 127 -12.42 -2.33 -37.87
CA ASN A 127 -12.72 -2.08 -36.48
C ASN A 127 -12.00 -0.86 -35.88
N THR A 128 -10.86 -0.45 -36.46
CA THR A 128 -10.07 0.69 -35.96
C THR A 128 -10.74 2.03 -36.27
N THR A 129 -11.53 2.11 -37.33
CA THR A 129 -12.17 3.34 -37.77
C THR A 129 -13.67 3.35 -37.52
N GLU A 130 -14.32 2.18 -37.54
CA GLU A 130 -15.77 2.05 -37.43
C GLU A 130 -16.24 1.93 -35.97
N ILE A 131 -15.35 1.50 -35.04
CA ILE A 131 -15.73 1.20 -33.65
C ILE A 131 -15.07 2.21 -32.70
N THR A 132 -15.90 2.79 -31.86
CA THR A 132 -15.43 3.55 -30.68
C THR A 132 -15.78 2.77 -29.43
N LEU A 133 -14.75 2.34 -28.69
CA LEU A 133 -14.90 1.71 -27.39
C LEU A 133 -14.60 2.71 -26.28
N VAL A 134 -15.45 2.69 -25.26
CA VAL A 134 -15.28 3.47 -24.03
C VAL A 134 -14.88 2.51 -22.92
N LEU A 135 -13.76 2.79 -22.27
CA LEU A 135 -13.30 2.06 -21.12
C LEU A 135 -13.66 2.84 -19.85
N THR A 136 -14.32 2.20 -18.91
CA THR A 136 -14.55 2.74 -17.58
C THR A 136 -13.92 1.85 -16.52
N ARG A 137 -13.66 2.39 -15.34
CA ARG A 137 -13.20 1.66 -14.17
C ARG A 137 -13.89 2.12 -12.90
N THR A 138 -13.96 1.24 -11.93
CA THR A 138 -14.47 1.54 -10.58
C THR A 138 -13.56 0.87 -9.57
N SER A 139 -13.06 1.61 -8.58
CA SER A 139 -12.35 1.01 -7.46
C SER A 139 -13.32 0.19 -6.59
N THR A 140 -12.85 -0.92 -6.04
CA THR A 140 -13.61 -1.70 -5.05
C THR A 140 -13.70 -1.03 -3.70
N LYS A 141 -13.09 0.14 -3.52
CA LYS A 141 -13.22 0.95 -2.31
C LYS A 141 -14.69 1.34 -2.09
N PRO A 142 -15.24 1.17 -0.87
CA PRO A 142 -16.60 1.58 -0.57
C PRO A 142 -16.86 3.06 -0.91
N GLY A 143 -17.94 3.32 -1.65
CA GLY A 143 -18.32 4.67 -2.08
C GLY A 143 -17.62 5.19 -3.34
N SER A 144 -16.79 4.37 -3.99
CA SER A 144 -16.18 4.73 -5.29
C SER A 144 -17.23 4.88 -6.39
N VAL A 145 -16.95 5.80 -7.31
CA VAL A 145 -17.78 6.04 -8.50
C VAL A 145 -17.06 5.55 -9.74
N GLU A 146 -17.83 5.22 -10.78
CA GLU A 146 -17.29 4.85 -12.09
C GLU A 146 -16.65 6.08 -12.75
N GLU A 147 -15.49 5.89 -13.35
CA GLU A 147 -14.75 6.93 -14.07
C GLU A 147 -14.32 6.45 -15.47
N THR A 148 -14.29 7.35 -16.45
CA THR A 148 -13.79 7.06 -17.78
C THR A 148 -12.26 6.99 -17.77
N VAL A 149 -11.71 6.04 -18.52
CA VAL A 149 -10.26 5.87 -18.70
C VAL A 149 -9.89 6.29 -20.12
N GLU A 150 -9.14 7.37 -20.24
CA GLU A 150 -8.73 7.94 -21.54
C GLU A 150 -7.56 7.12 -22.14
N VAL A 151 -7.88 5.95 -22.68
CA VAL A 151 -6.94 5.04 -23.35
C VAL A 151 -7.56 4.50 -24.62
N THR A 152 -6.82 4.53 -25.72
CA THR A 152 -7.23 3.95 -26.99
C THR A 152 -6.83 2.49 -27.08
N PRO A 153 -7.74 1.58 -27.46
CA PRO A 153 -7.40 0.17 -27.63
C PRO A 153 -6.55 -0.04 -28.89
N THR A 154 -5.72 -1.06 -28.86
CA THR A 154 -5.10 -1.60 -30.07
C THR A 154 -5.97 -2.74 -30.62
N TRP A 155 -6.03 -2.88 -31.95
CA TRP A 155 -6.76 -3.93 -32.62
C TRP A 155 -5.82 -4.90 -33.34
N ASN A 156 -6.15 -6.19 -33.23
CA ASN A 156 -5.55 -7.25 -34.01
C ASN A 156 -6.70 -8.10 -34.58
N GLY A 157 -7.08 -7.84 -35.83
CA GLY A 157 -8.29 -8.40 -36.42
C GLY A 157 -9.54 -8.03 -35.62
N SER A 158 -10.23 -9.03 -35.12
CA SER A 158 -11.43 -8.84 -34.29
C SER A 158 -11.15 -8.62 -32.80
N THR A 159 -9.90 -8.69 -32.35
CA THR A 159 -9.54 -8.58 -30.94
C THR A 159 -9.06 -7.19 -30.62
N TYR A 160 -9.67 -6.55 -29.60
CA TYR A 160 -9.19 -5.31 -29.04
C TYR A 160 -8.44 -5.55 -27.72
N THR A 161 -7.49 -4.69 -27.45
CA THR A 161 -6.71 -4.72 -26.20
C THR A 161 -6.49 -3.31 -25.67
N PHE A 162 -6.97 -3.05 -24.46
CA PHE A 162 -6.55 -1.92 -23.65
C PHE A 162 -5.39 -2.36 -22.79
N SER A 163 -4.22 -1.76 -22.95
CA SER A 163 -2.97 -2.20 -22.29
C SER A 163 -2.52 -1.22 -21.22
N ASN A 164 -1.65 -1.74 -20.34
CA ASN A 164 -0.95 -0.93 -19.33
C ASN A 164 -1.89 -0.24 -18.32
N LEU A 165 -3.02 -0.85 -18.03
CA LEU A 165 -3.99 -0.33 -17.07
C LEU A 165 -3.54 -0.60 -15.64
N THR A 166 -3.85 0.32 -14.72
CA THR A 166 -3.53 0.12 -13.29
C THR A 166 -4.42 -0.94 -12.69
N LYS A 167 -3.84 -1.88 -11.95
CA LYS A 167 -4.59 -2.94 -11.26
C LYS A 167 -5.25 -2.43 -9.98
N TYR A 168 -4.58 -1.53 -9.27
CA TYR A 168 -4.99 -1.01 -7.98
C TYR A 168 -5.11 0.52 -8.01
N ASP A 169 -5.91 1.07 -7.12
CA ASP A 169 -5.86 2.49 -6.78
C ASP A 169 -4.69 2.79 -5.82
N ALA A 170 -4.53 4.06 -5.45
CA ALA A 170 -3.42 4.49 -4.58
C ALA A 170 -3.50 3.95 -3.14
N GLU A 171 -4.65 3.42 -2.73
CA GLU A 171 -4.88 2.82 -1.41
C GLU A 171 -4.84 1.28 -1.46
N GLY A 172 -4.56 0.68 -2.63
CA GLY A 172 -4.44 -0.76 -2.83
C GLY A 172 -5.76 -1.50 -3.10
N TYR A 173 -6.86 -0.79 -3.33
CA TYR A 173 -8.11 -1.41 -3.77
C TYR A 173 -8.04 -1.75 -5.26
N LEU A 174 -8.56 -2.92 -5.61
CA LEU A 174 -8.64 -3.35 -7.01
C LEU A 174 -9.54 -2.44 -7.86
N TYR A 175 -9.15 -2.21 -9.11
CA TYR A 175 -10.04 -1.66 -10.11
C TYR A 175 -10.81 -2.77 -10.84
N THR A 176 -12.09 -2.55 -11.04
CA THR A 176 -12.93 -3.31 -11.95
C THR A 176 -13.11 -2.48 -13.23
N TYR A 177 -12.86 -3.08 -14.38
CA TYR A 177 -12.95 -2.44 -15.69
C TYR A 177 -14.17 -2.90 -16.46
N LYS A 178 -14.82 -1.97 -17.19
CA LYS A 178 -15.90 -2.25 -18.14
C LYS A 178 -15.59 -1.61 -19.48
N VAL A 179 -15.99 -2.30 -20.55
CA VAL A 179 -15.90 -1.78 -21.92
C VAL A 179 -17.32 -1.62 -22.46
N ALA A 180 -17.60 -0.48 -23.04
CA ALA A 180 -18.83 -0.20 -23.77
C ALA A 180 -18.48 0.17 -25.20
N GLU A 181 -19.31 -0.25 -26.16
CA GLU A 181 -19.23 0.15 -27.56
C GLU A 181 -20.24 1.29 -27.82
N ASN A 182 -19.81 2.35 -28.46
CA ASN A 182 -20.74 3.39 -28.90
C ASN A 182 -21.69 2.83 -29.96
N PRO A 183 -22.95 3.33 -30.03
CA PRO A 183 -23.88 2.87 -31.03
C PRO A 183 -23.32 3.04 -32.45
N ILE A 184 -23.53 1.99 -33.27
CA ILE A 184 -23.16 1.97 -34.68
C ILE A 184 -24.45 2.02 -35.50
N ASP A 185 -24.51 2.92 -36.43
CA ASP A 185 -25.72 3.14 -37.23
C ASP A 185 -26.08 1.90 -38.06
N GLY A 186 -27.34 1.51 -37.99
CA GLY A 186 -27.84 0.29 -38.64
C GLY A 186 -27.55 -1.03 -37.92
N TYR A 187 -26.92 -1.01 -36.73
CA TYR A 187 -26.61 -2.21 -35.93
C TYR A 187 -27.18 -2.14 -34.51
N THR A 188 -27.42 -3.29 -33.95
CA THR A 188 -27.70 -3.48 -32.52
C THR A 188 -26.55 -4.21 -31.86
N THR A 189 -26.04 -3.67 -30.75
CA THR A 189 -24.93 -4.28 -30.01
C THR A 189 -25.44 -5.13 -28.86
N LYS A 190 -24.88 -6.33 -28.71
CA LYS A 190 -25.07 -7.19 -27.55
C LYS A 190 -23.70 -7.43 -26.90
N VAL A 191 -23.58 -7.11 -25.62
CA VAL A 191 -22.39 -7.42 -24.83
C VAL A 191 -22.56 -8.79 -24.22
N ASN A 192 -21.54 -9.67 -24.37
CA ASN A 192 -21.46 -11.01 -23.78
C ASN A 192 -20.19 -11.07 -22.92
N GLY A 193 -20.33 -11.18 -21.61
CA GLY A 193 -19.23 -11.29 -20.66
C GLY A 193 -19.16 -10.15 -19.69
#